data_804c9644ee6b5db417faa1b46306b900
#
_entry.id   804c9644ee6b5db417faa1b46306b900
#
_cell.length_a   1.000
_cell.length_b   1.000
_cell.length_c   1.000
_cell.angle_alpha   90.00
_cell.angle_beta   90.00
_cell.angle_gamma   90.00
#
_symmetry.space_group_name_H-M   'P 1'
#
loop_
_entity.id
_entity.type
_entity.pdbx_description
1 polymer ?
#
loop_
_entity_poly.entity_id
_entity_poly.type
_entity_poly.pdbx_seq_one_letter_code
_entity_poly.pdbx_strand_id
1 'polypeptide(L)'
;MAHHAPDIAQRDSPWPDDDRPITFLLDASSSLERQLLVDWIEAHRPPGAEAKVVHLSLGDDRKPLEVTPLLNAIASGSDTLVAPLRVAWTPSDRAYAAGPRLIDLLQGPERRPGPLRARYILRRHPERVHLVRGSPDGTDTMAQRFSSKYNLDAAGHGEAFAIFVARQAAIVLDATERKLQGGRV
;
A
#
# COMPACT_ATOMS: atom_id res chain seq x y z
N MET A 1 -14.19 6.89 -25.46
CA MET A 1 -13.57 8.05 -24.78
C MET A 1 -12.44 7.52 -23.92
N ALA A 2 -11.19 7.68 -24.37
CA ALA A 2 -10.03 7.26 -23.61
C ALA A 2 -9.93 8.17 -22.36
N HIS A 3 -10.13 7.59 -21.18
CA HIS A 3 -9.80 8.26 -19.93
C HIS A 3 -8.28 8.44 -19.92
N HIS A 4 -7.85 9.67 -20.18
CA HIS A 4 -6.47 10.08 -19.98
C HIS A 4 -6.21 9.93 -18.47
N ALA A 5 -5.45 8.91 -18.06
CA ALA A 5 -5.01 8.77 -16.69
C ALA A 5 -4.24 10.05 -16.32
N PRO A 6 -4.50 10.68 -15.17
CA PRO A 6 -3.74 11.85 -14.75
C PRO A 6 -2.27 11.45 -14.65
N ASP A 7 -1.38 12.35 -15.09
CA ASP A 7 0.07 12.21 -15.03
C ASP A 7 0.50 12.25 -13.54
N ILE A 8 0.33 11.09 -12.87
CA ILE A 8 0.78 10.88 -11.50
C ILE A 8 2.27 10.65 -11.61
N ALA A 9 3.06 11.29 -10.76
CA ALA A 9 4.52 11.15 -10.71
C ALA A 9 4.91 9.70 -10.35
N GLN A 10 4.84 8.81 -11.33
CA GLN A 10 5.24 7.41 -11.25
C GLN A 10 6.71 7.34 -11.64
N ARG A 11 7.60 7.23 -10.67
CA ARG A 11 9.04 7.13 -10.97
C ARG A 11 9.52 5.69 -11.10
N ASP A 12 8.86 4.74 -10.48
CA ASP A 12 9.33 3.35 -10.41
C ASP A 12 8.21 2.35 -10.71
N SER A 13 8.57 1.19 -11.27
CA SER A 13 7.66 0.06 -11.46
C SER A 13 7.20 -0.51 -10.10
N PRO A 14 5.92 -0.90 -9.92
CA PRO A 14 5.50 -1.64 -8.74
C PRO A 14 6.05 -3.07 -8.71
N TRP A 15 6.45 -3.60 -9.86
CA TRP A 15 7.00 -4.94 -10.00
C TRP A 15 8.44 -4.98 -9.49
N PRO A 16 8.77 -5.82 -8.50
CA PRO A 16 10.14 -6.06 -8.11
C PRO A 16 10.90 -6.82 -9.22
N ASP A 17 12.21 -6.63 -9.26
CA ASP A 17 13.09 -7.40 -10.13
C ASP A 17 13.42 -8.72 -9.43
N ASP A 18 12.49 -9.67 -9.50
CA ASP A 18 12.55 -10.96 -8.80
C ASP A 18 11.68 -11.99 -9.54
N ASP A 19 12.18 -13.23 -9.67
CA ASP A 19 11.48 -14.31 -10.40
C ASP A 19 10.49 -15.10 -9.53
N ARG A 20 10.40 -14.80 -8.24
CA ARG A 20 9.46 -15.46 -7.33
C ARG A 20 8.01 -15.07 -7.61
N PRO A 21 7.04 -15.94 -7.28
CA PRO A 21 5.64 -15.55 -7.30
C PRO A 21 5.41 -14.29 -6.46
N ILE A 22 4.60 -13.35 -6.98
CA ILE A 22 4.36 -12.05 -6.34
C ILE A 22 2.94 -11.98 -5.79
N THR A 23 2.81 -11.48 -4.58
CA THR A 23 1.55 -11.03 -3.98
C THR A 23 1.62 -9.53 -3.70
N PHE A 24 0.90 -8.74 -4.47
CA PHE A 24 0.72 -7.32 -4.18
C PHE A 24 -0.26 -7.15 -3.02
N LEU A 25 0.19 -6.47 -1.98
CA LEU A 25 -0.63 -6.12 -0.82
C LEU A 25 -1.02 -4.66 -0.91
N LEU A 26 -2.28 -4.39 -1.29
CA LEU A 26 -2.77 -3.03 -1.48
C LEU A 26 -3.35 -2.48 -0.19
N ASP A 27 -2.69 -1.47 0.38
CA ASP A 27 -3.25 -0.67 1.47
C ASP A 27 -4.06 0.48 0.87
N ALA A 28 -5.35 0.24 0.71
CA ALA A 28 -6.27 1.17 0.10
C ALA A 28 -7.51 1.37 0.97
N SER A 29 -7.79 2.62 1.33
CA SER A 29 -8.94 3.01 2.15
C SER A 29 -10.21 3.29 1.32
N SER A 30 -10.06 3.43 0.00
CA SER A 30 -11.15 3.74 -0.92
C SER A 30 -11.05 2.96 -2.23
N SER A 31 -12.19 2.86 -2.95
CA SER A 31 -12.22 2.26 -4.29
C SER A 31 -11.36 3.00 -5.30
N LEU A 32 -11.22 4.33 -5.15
CA LEU A 32 -10.35 5.15 -5.99
C LEU A 32 -8.88 4.78 -5.80
N GLU A 33 -8.41 4.68 -4.56
CA GLU A 33 -7.02 4.28 -4.27
C GLU A 33 -6.75 2.87 -4.78
N ARG A 34 -7.68 1.94 -4.56
CA ARG A 34 -7.59 0.58 -5.09
C ARG A 34 -7.41 0.59 -6.60
N GLN A 35 -8.24 1.35 -7.31
CA GLN A 35 -8.18 1.43 -8.77
C GLN A 35 -6.83 1.99 -9.24
N LEU A 36 -6.34 3.06 -8.62
CA LEU A 36 -5.04 3.65 -8.96
C LEU A 36 -3.89 2.65 -8.80
N LEU A 37 -3.90 1.85 -7.72
CA LEU A 37 -2.86 0.84 -7.49
C LEU A 37 -2.97 -0.34 -8.48
N VAL A 38 -4.17 -0.78 -8.79
CA VAL A 38 -4.39 -1.85 -9.79
C VAL A 38 -3.96 -1.36 -11.18
N ASP A 39 -4.35 -0.15 -11.58
CA ASP A 39 -3.96 0.43 -12.86
C ASP A 39 -2.43 0.57 -12.96
N TRP A 40 -1.76 0.90 -11.86
CA TRP A 40 -0.31 0.98 -11.80
C TRP A 40 0.36 -0.39 -11.99
N ILE A 41 -0.15 -1.44 -11.33
CA ILE A 41 0.32 -2.83 -11.51
C ILE A 41 0.18 -3.23 -12.98
N GLU A 42 -1.00 -3.02 -13.56
CA GLU A 42 -1.30 -3.44 -14.93
C GLU A 42 -0.48 -2.68 -15.97
N ALA A 43 -0.31 -1.36 -15.78
CA ALA A 43 0.47 -0.51 -16.70
C ALA A 43 1.96 -0.91 -16.79
N HIS A 44 2.48 -1.56 -15.75
CA HIS A 44 3.90 -1.96 -15.66
C HIS A 44 4.10 -3.47 -15.65
N ARG A 45 3.05 -4.24 -15.97
CA ARG A 45 3.13 -5.70 -15.95
C ARG A 45 4.15 -6.22 -16.96
N PRO A 46 5.18 -6.96 -16.53
CA PRO A 46 6.08 -7.63 -17.46
C PRO A 46 5.32 -8.68 -18.28
N PRO A 47 5.73 -8.94 -19.54
CA PRO A 47 5.12 -9.97 -20.36
C PRO A 47 5.13 -11.34 -19.68
N GLY A 48 3.95 -11.97 -19.57
CA GLY A 48 3.80 -13.28 -18.95
C GLY A 48 3.88 -13.31 -17.40
N ALA A 49 4.07 -12.15 -16.75
CA ALA A 49 4.08 -12.10 -15.30
C ALA A 49 2.67 -12.22 -14.71
N GLU A 50 2.55 -13.04 -13.67
CA GLU A 50 1.33 -13.21 -12.88
C GLU A 50 1.56 -12.78 -11.45
N ALA A 51 0.56 -12.18 -10.83
CA ALA A 51 0.60 -11.82 -9.42
C ALA A 51 -0.77 -11.99 -8.77
N LYS A 52 -0.76 -12.34 -7.50
CA LYS A 52 -1.97 -12.23 -6.66
C LYS A 52 -2.10 -10.80 -6.16
N VAL A 53 -3.34 -10.33 -6.02
CA VAL A 53 -3.63 -9.00 -5.49
C VAL A 53 -4.53 -9.14 -4.26
N VAL A 54 -4.06 -8.67 -3.12
CA VAL A 54 -4.76 -8.70 -1.85
C VAL A 54 -5.03 -7.28 -1.38
N HIS A 55 -6.26 -6.99 -0.99
CA HIS A 55 -6.65 -5.70 -0.46
C HIS A 55 -6.77 -5.74 1.06
N LEU A 56 -6.04 -4.88 1.74
CA LEU A 56 -6.16 -4.66 3.17
C LEU A 56 -6.23 -3.15 3.45
N SER A 57 -6.98 -2.77 4.48
CA SER A 57 -6.98 -1.40 5.02
C SER A 57 -6.10 -1.38 6.26
N LEU A 58 -4.79 -1.23 6.08
CA LEU A 58 -3.81 -1.31 7.17
C LEU A 58 -3.87 -0.11 8.13
N GLY A 59 -4.49 0.96 7.72
CA GLY A 59 -4.56 2.20 8.48
C GLY A 59 -5.93 2.54 9.06
N ASP A 60 -6.90 1.65 9.04
CA ASP A 60 -8.22 1.86 9.63
C ASP A 60 -8.32 1.12 10.97
N ASP A 61 -7.89 1.79 12.06
CA ASP A 61 -7.94 1.24 13.42
C ASP A 61 -9.37 0.98 13.94
N ARG A 62 -10.40 1.39 13.17
CA ARG A 62 -11.81 1.26 13.55
C ARG A 62 -12.40 -0.08 13.15
N LYS A 63 -11.73 -0.83 12.29
CA LYS A 63 -12.19 -2.14 11.81
C LYS A 63 -11.19 -3.22 12.15
N PRO A 64 -11.65 -4.41 12.55
CA PRO A 64 -10.75 -5.55 12.67
C PRO A 64 -10.10 -5.82 11.31
N LEU A 65 -8.80 -6.10 11.33
CA LEU A 65 -8.03 -6.41 10.12
C LEU A 65 -8.47 -7.78 9.60
N GLU A 66 -9.15 -7.79 8.45
CA GLU A 66 -9.57 -9.01 7.77
C GLU A 66 -8.36 -9.60 7.00
N VAL A 67 -7.67 -10.57 7.61
CA VAL A 67 -6.44 -11.15 7.05
C VAL A 67 -6.65 -12.44 6.25
N THR A 68 -7.85 -12.97 6.19
CA THR A 68 -8.16 -14.22 5.46
C THR A 68 -7.71 -14.19 4.00
N PRO A 69 -7.91 -13.09 3.23
CA PRO A 69 -7.41 -13.02 1.85
C PRO A 69 -5.88 -13.10 1.76
N LEU A 70 -5.18 -12.47 2.70
CA LEU A 70 -3.72 -12.53 2.77
C LEU A 70 -3.25 -13.93 3.16
N LEU A 71 -3.87 -14.52 4.17
CA LEU A 71 -3.58 -15.90 4.59
C LEU A 71 -3.68 -16.86 3.39
N ASN A 72 -4.78 -16.79 2.64
CA ASN A 72 -4.98 -17.64 1.46
C ASN A 72 -3.95 -17.38 0.35
N ALA A 73 -3.49 -16.13 0.21
CA ALA A 73 -2.50 -15.77 -0.80
C ALA A 73 -1.11 -16.32 -0.47
N ILE A 74 -0.71 -16.31 0.82
CA ILE A 74 0.62 -16.75 1.28
C ILE A 74 0.69 -18.24 1.65
N ALA A 75 -0.45 -18.91 1.81
CA ALA A 75 -0.52 -20.33 2.19
C ALA A 75 -0.11 -21.32 1.08
N SER A 76 0.28 -20.84 -0.09
CA SER A 76 0.55 -21.68 -1.28
C SER A 76 1.84 -22.51 -1.22
N GLY A 77 2.58 -22.50 -0.10
CA GLY A 77 3.73 -23.39 0.14
C GLY A 77 5.00 -23.05 -0.66
N SER A 78 4.97 -22.07 -1.54
CA SER A 78 6.15 -21.54 -2.24
C SER A 78 6.57 -20.20 -1.62
N ASP A 79 7.87 -19.92 -1.56
CA ASP A 79 8.36 -18.60 -1.14
C ASP A 79 7.83 -17.52 -2.08
N THR A 80 6.83 -16.79 -1.60
CA THR A 80 6.13 -15.75 -2.34
C THR A 80 6.63 -14.38 -1.89
N LEU A 81 6.92 -13.52 -2.85
CA LEU A 81 7.32 -12.15 -2.56
C LEU A 81 6.08 -11.29 -2.27
N VAL A 82 6.01 -10.72 -1.09
CA VAL A 82 4.95 -9.77 -0.70
C VAL A 82 5.43 -8.35 -0.99
N ALA A 83 4.76 -7.68 -1.93
CA ALA A 83 5.09 -6.31 -2.33
C ALA A 83 3.95 -5.35 -1.88
N PRO A 84 4.14 -4.59 -0.80
CA PRO A 84 3.11 -3.68 -0.30
C PRO A 84 3.07 -2.39 -1.10
N LEU A 85 1.84 -1.96 -1.45
CA LEU A 85 1.56 -0.75 -2.23
C LEU A 85 0.55 0.15 -1.51
N ARG A 86 0.73 1.47 -1.62
CA ARG A 86 -0.17 2.50 -1.05
C ARG A 86 -0.24 3.73 -1.94
N VAL A 87 -1.35 4.45 -1.88
CA VAL A 87 -1.45 5.83 -2.39
C VAL A 87 -1.10 6.80 -1.26
N ALA A 88 -0.02 7.55 -1.43
CA ALA A 88 0.37 8.60 -0.49
C ALA A 88 -0.13 9.97 -1.00
N TRP A 89 -0.81 10.69 -0.11
CA TRP A 89 -1.33 12.02 -0.38
C TRP A 89 -0.47 13.07 0.31
N THR A 90 0.20 13.93 -0.45
CA THR A 90 1.02 15.00 0.13
C THR A 90 0.15 16.21 0.44
N PRO A 91 0.28 16.80 1.65
CA PRO A 91 -0.40 18.04 2.00
C PRO A 91 -0.02 19.18 1.07
N SER A 92 -0.88 20.19 0.95
CA SER A 92 -0.52 21.43 0.25
C SER A 92 0.50 22.23 1.07
N ASP A 93 1.36 23.02 0.38
CA ASP A 93 2.33 23.88 1.07
C ASP A 93 1.65 24.88 2.03
N ARG A 94 0.39 25.24 1.76
CA ARG A 94 -0.42 26.06 2.63
C ARG A 94 -0.91 25.38 3.90
N ALA A 95 -1.00 24.04 3.92
CA ALA A 95 -1.44 23.28 5.08
C ALA A 95 -0.36 23.20 6.16
N TYR A 96 0.90 23.36 5.78
CA TYR A 96 2.00 23.47 6.75
C TYR A 96 2.00 24.82 7.50
N ALA A 97 1.43 25.88 6.90
CA ALA A 97 1.41 27.23 7.46
C ALA A 97 0.13 27.56 8.27
N ALA A 98 -0.94 26.79 8.09
CA ALA A 98 -2.22 27.02 8.74
C ALA A 98 -2.64 25.78 9.54
N GLY A 99 -2.93 25.95 10.83
CA GLY A 99 -3.43 24.88 11.71
C GLY A 99 -4.72 24.22 11.18
N PRO A 100 -5.21 23.15 11.86
CA PRO A 100 -6.38 22.40 11.43
C PRO A 100 -7.61 23.32 11.23
N ARG A 101 -8.28 23.16 10.10
CA ARG A 101 -9.48 23.94 9.75
C ARG A 101 -10.74 23.10 9.99
N LEU A 102 -11.87 23.76 10.28
CA LEU A 102 -13.19 23.11 10.39
C LEU A 102 -13.55 22.27 9.15
N ILE A 103 -13.06 22.65 7.97
CA ILE A 103 -13.26 21.89 6.73
C ILE A 103 -12.56 20.53 6.74
N ASP A 104 -11.49 20.38 7.51
CA ASP A 104 -10.75 19.10 7.64
C ASP A 104 -11.58 18.08 8.45
N LEU A 105 -12.47 18.54 9.32
CA LEU A 105 -13.43 17.69 10.05
C LEU A 105 -14.48 17.07 9.12
N LEU A 106 -14.86 17.78 8.05
CA LEU A 106 -15.87 17.30 7.09
C LEU A 106 -15.26 16.51 5.94
N GLN A 107 -14.04 16.82 5.53
CA GLN A 107 -13.41 16.26 4.33
C GLN A 107 -12.28 15.26 4.64
N GLY A 108 -12.00 14.99 5.90
CA GLY A 108 -10.90 14.14 6.37
C GLY A 108 -9.54 14.85 6.32
N PRO A 109 -8.54 14.32 7.02
CA PRO A 109 -7.20 14.89 7.05
C PRO A 109 -6.56 14.86 5.66
N GLU A 110 -5.69 15.83 5.35
CA GLU A 110 -5.06 15.95 4.02
C GLU A 110 -4.26 14.71 3.62
N ARG A 111 -3.73 13.97 4.59
CA ARG A 111 -2.99 12.71 4.35
C ARG A 111 -3.89 11.51 4.05
N ARG A 112 -5.17 11.60 4.37
CA ARG A 112 -6.19 10.57 4.09
C ARG A 112 -7.47 11.26 3.65
N PRO A 113 -7.50 11.84 2.46
CA PRO A 113 -8.64 12.61 1.99
C PRO A 113 -9.86 11.69 1.80
N GLY A 114 -11.03 12.18 2.18
CA GLY A 114 -12.29 11.50 1.84
C GLY A 114 -12.50 11.39 0.32
N PRO A 115 -13.42 10.55 -0.16
CA PRO A 115 -13.55 10.21 -1.59
C PRO A 115 -13.73 11.42 -2.52
N LEU A 116 -14.47 12.42 -2.10
CA LEU A 116 -14.69 13.66 -2.90
C LEU A 116 -13.42 14.50 -2.97
N ARG A 117 -12.73 14.67 -1.85
CA ARG A 117 -11.46 15.40 -1.76
C ARG A 117 -10.37 14.70 -2.55
N ALA A 118 -10.28 13.38 -2.46
CA ALA A 118 -9.34 12.55 -3.22
C ALA A 118 -9.52 12.76 -4.74
N ARG A 119 -10.76 12.72 -5.24
CA ARG A 119 -11.07 12.99 -6.65
C ARG A 119 -10.73 14.43 -7.06
N TYR A 120 -10.99 15.41 -6.19
CA TYR A 120 -10.61 16.79 -6.45
C TYR A 120 -9.09 16.96 -6.54
N ILE A 121 -8.33 16.40 -5.58
CA ILE A 121 -6.86 16.43 -5.59
C ILE A 121 -6.34 15.77 -6.86
N LEU A 122 -6.79 14.58 -7.19
CA LEU A 122 -6.36 13.85 -8.37
C LEU A 122 -6.57 14.63 -9.67
N ARG A 123 -7.67 15.40 -9.77
CA ARG A 123 -8.00 16.22 -10.96
C ARG A 123 -7.21 17.53 -11.04
N ARG A 124 -6.97 18.19 -9.91
CA ARG A 124 -6.45 19.55 -9.85
C ARG A 124 -5.00 19.64 -9.40
N HIS A 125 -4.55 18.62 -8.68
CA HIS A 125 -3.24 18.57 -8.03
C HIS A 125 -2.66 17.15 -8.10
N PRO A 126 -2.53 16.54 -9.31
CA PRO A 126 -2.01 15.18 -9.46
C PRO A 126 -0.59 15.03 -8.90
N GLU A 127 0.20 16.11 -8.86
CA GLU A 127 1.54 16.16 -8.28
C GLU A 127 1.56 15.87 -6.76
N ARG A 128 0.40 15.90 -6.11
CA ARG A 128 0.23 15.59 -4.69
C ARG A 128 -0.13 14.13 -4.43
N VAL A 129 -0.28 13.34 -5.49
CA VAL A 129 -0.63 11.93 -5.43
C VAL A 129 0.60 11.11 -5.79
N HIS A 130 1.05 10.25 -4.90
CA HIS A 130 2.20 9.39 -5.13
C HIS A 130 1.82 7.93 -4.94
N LEU A 131 2.15 7.11 -5.93
CA LEU A 131 2.05 5.67 -5.79
C LEU A 131 3.34 5.15 -5.16
N VAL A 132 3.21 4.47 -4.04
CA VAL A 132 4.33 4.08 -3.19
C VAL A 132 4.42 2.57 -3.12
N ARG A 133 5.61 2.04 -3.39
CA ARG A 133 5.97 0.65 -3.14
C ARG A 133 6.87 0.58 -1.91
N GLY A 134 6.46 -0.21 -0.92
CA GLY A 134 7.36 -0.63 0.16
C GLY A 134 8.38 -1.64 -0.33
N SER A 135 9.47 -1.83 0.40
CA SER A 135 10.43 -2.89 0.09
C SER A 135 9.75 -4.25 0.14
N PRO A 136 9.77 -5.02 -0.96
CA PRO A 136 9.19 -6.36 -0.96
C PRO A 136 10.03 -7.32 -0.09
N ASP A 137 9.36 -8.34 0.47
CA ASP A 137 10.04 -9.35 1.30
C ASP A 137 9.44 -10.74 1.04
N GLY A 138 10.25 -11.78 1.11
CA GLY A 138 9.81 -13.17 0.92
C GLY A 138 9.07 -13.74 2.12
N THR A 139 8.08 -14.59 1.87
CA THR A 139 7.29 -15.23 2.94
C THR A 139 8.17 -16.11 3.84
N ASP A 140 9.19 -16.79 3.30
CA ASP A 140 10.11 -17.61 4.09
C ASP A 140 10.94 -16.75 5.05
N THR A 141 11.45 -15.61 4.58
CA THR A 141 12.19 -14.67 5.44
C THR A 141 11.29 -14.11 6.53
N MET A 142 10.03 -13.77 6.20
CA MET A 142 9.07 -13.29 7.19
C MET A 142 8.69 -14.39 8.20
N ALA A 143 8.56 -15.65 7.77
CA ALA A 143 8.28 -16.79 8.65
C ALA A 143 9.42 -17.03 9.65
N GLN A 144 10.67 -16.92 9.21
CA GLN A 144 11.84 -17.00 10.09
C GLN A 144 11.84 -15.88 11.15
N ARG A 145 11.55 -14.63 10.74
CA ARG A 145 11.44 -13.50 11.68
C ARG A 145 10.28 -13.67 12.65
N PHE A 146 9.15 -14.16 12.17
CA PHE A 146 7.98 -14.46 13.00
C PHE A 146 8.31 -15.49 14.05
N SER A 147 8.91 -16.63 13.63
CA SER A 147 9.30 -17.71 14.53
C SER A 147 10.34 -17.25 15.55
N SER A 148 11.35 -16.52 15.13
CA SER A 148 12.38 -15.97 16.03
C SER A 148 11.82 -14.99 17.05
N LYS A 149 10.81 -14.21 16.69
CA LYS A 149 10.23 -13.17 17.55
C LYS A 149 9.23 -13.73 18.55
N TYR A 150 8.39 -14.68 18.13
CA TYR A 150 7.26 -15.16 18.92
C TYR A 150 7.44 -16.58 19.42
N ASN A 151 8.47 -17.28 19.00
CA ASN A 151 8.70 -18.70 19.24
C ASN A 151 7.50 -19.57 18.80
N LEU A 152 6.90 -19.20 17.65
CA LEU A 152 5.74 -19.86 17.04
C LEU A 152 6.11 -20.28 15.63
N ASP A 153 5.58 -21.43 15.20
CA ASP A 153 5.67 -21.86 13.82
C ASP A 153 4.64 -21.13 12.94
N ALA A 154 5.07 -20.57 11.82
CA ALA A 154 4.22 -19.84 10.90
C ALA A 154 3.13 -20.73 10.28
N ALA A 155 3.45 -21.99 9.97
CA ALA A 155 2.49 -22.92 9.37
C ALA A 155 1.38 -23.33 10.35
N GLY A 156 1.74 -23.55 11.62
CA GLY A 156 0.77 -23.88 12.69
C GLY A 156 -0.04 -22.68 13.17
N HIS A 157 0.38 -21.44 12.87
CA HIS A 157 -0.21 -20.20 13.35
C HIS A 157 -0.50 -19.22 12.21
N GLY A 158 -1.09 -19.70 11.11
CA GLY A 158 -1.26 -18.97 9.87
C GLY A 158 -1.94 -17.59 10.01
N GLU A 159 -3.00 -17.46 10.82
CA GLU A 159 -3.66 -16.17 11.05
C GLU A 159 -2.74 -15.17 11.76
N ALA A 160 -2.04 -15.61 12.82
CA ALA A 160 -1.08 -14.77 13.53
C ALA A 160 0.08 -14.36 12.62
N PHE A 161 0.54 -15.26 11.75
CA PHE A 161 1.56 -14.97 10.74
C PHE A 161 1.03 -13.96 9.69
N ALA A 162 -0.18 -14.11 9.19
CA ALA A 162 -0.78 -13.15 8.26
C ALA A 162 -0.92 -11.75 8.88
N ILE A 163 -1.31 -11.66 10.16
CA ILE A 163 -1.32 -10.39 10.92
C ILE A 163 0.09 -9.80 11.01
N PHE A 164 1.10 -10.63 11.27
CA PHE A 164 2.49 -10.19 11.31
C PHE A 164 2.94 -9.63 9.96
N VAL A 165 2.68 -10.33 8.85
CA VAL A 165 2.99 -9.87 7.49
C VAL A 165 2.32 -8.54 7.20
N ALA A 166 1.03 -8.39 7.51
CA ALA A 166 0.29 -7.15 7.33
C ALA A 166 0.90 -5.98 8.12
N ARG A 167 1.32 -6.21 9.36
CA ARG A 167 2.00 -5.19 10.19
C ARG A 167 3.37 -4.81 9.63
N GLN A 168 4.16 -5.76 9.14
CA GLN A 168 5.44 -5.46 8.49
C GLN A 168 5.23 -4.61 7.24
N ALA A 169 4.23 -4.94 6.42
CA ALA A 169 3.85 -4.16 5.25
C ALA A 169 3.49 -2.70 5.62
N ALA A 170 2.70 -2.50 6.68
CA ALA A 170 2.36 -1.16 7.16
C ALA A 170 3.60 -0.36 7.57
N ILE A 171 4.51 -0.97 8.34
CA ILE A 171 5.75 -0.32 8.80
C ILE A 171 6.62 0.12 7.62
N VAL A 172 6.76 -0.74 6.61
CA VAL A 172 7.59 -0.44 5.42
C VAL A 172 6.95 0.67 4.58
N LEU A 173 5.62 0.66 4.41
CA LEU A 173 4.89 1.72 3.71
C LEU A 173 5.01 3.06 4.42
N ASP A 174 4.85 3.08 5.76
CA ASP A 174 4.99 4.29 6.57
C ASP A 174 6.43 4.86 6.52
N ALA A 175 7.43 3.98 6.49
CA ALA A 175 8.82 4.40 6.34
C ALA A 175 9.09 5.02 4.96
N THR A 176 8.51 4.44 3.90
CA THR A 176 8.66 4.95 2.53
C THR A 176 7.91 6.27 2.35
N GLU A 177 6.69 6.38 2.88
CA GLU A 177 5.92 7.63 2.85
C GLU A 177 6.64 8.78 3.59
N ARG A 178 7.24 8.51 4.76
CA ARG A 178 8.05 9.50 5.48
C ARG A 178 9.25 10.01 4.68
N LYS A 179 9.91 9.14 3.91
CA LYS A 179 11.02 9.55 3.03
C LYS A 179 10.56 10.50 1.94
N LEU A 180 9.37 10.30 1.36
CA LEU A 180 8.80 11.22 0.38
C LEU A 180 8.54 12.61 0.97
N GLN A 181 8.16 12.67 2.25
CA GLN A 181 7.88 13.93 2.93
C GLN A 181 9.16 14.64 3.40
N GLY A 182 10.20 13.90 3.81
CA GLY A 182 11.48 14.44 4.29
C GLY A 182 12.40 14.97 3.19
N GLY A 183 12.19 14.62 1.94
CA GLY A 183 12.98 15.12 0.79
C GLY A 183 12.60 16.54 0.33
N ARG A 184 11.71 17.23 1.06
CA ARG A 184 11.23 18.60 0.77
C ARG A 184 11.70 19.65 1.80
N VAL A 185 12.78 19.36 2.54
CA VAL A 185 13.43 20.34 3.43
C VAL A 185 14.59 20.99 2.69
#